data_4289dde52b721c06964aaa831ce57b39
#
_entry.id   4289dde52b721c06964aaa831ce57b39
#
_cell.length_a   1.000
_cell.length_b   1.000
_cell.length_c   1.000
_cell.angle_alpha   90.00
_cell.angle_beta   90.00
_cell.angle_gamma   90.00
#
_symmetry.space_group_name_H-M   'P 1'
#
loop_
_entity.id
_entity.type
_entity.pdbx_description
1 polymer ?
#
loop_
_entity_poly.entity_id
_entity_poly.type
_entity_poly.pdbx_seq_one_letter_code
_entity_poly.pdbx_strand_id
1 'polypeptide(L)'
;LVERSPAAMATEQLNVLKALDVAKTQLYHFKAVVIAGMGFFTDAYDLFCIALVTKLLGRIYYXXXXYACYIYVLEAPYKAHKQERTRRSTEGGRSLVERSPAAMATEQLNVLKALDVAKTQLYHFKAVVIAGMGFFTDAYDLFCIALVTKLLGRIYYTDPALNEPGHLPANVSAAVNGVALCGTLAGQLFFGWLGDKLGRKSVYGFTLILMVLCSIASGLSFGHEAKGVMGTLCFFRFWLGFGVGGDYPLSATIMSEYANKKTRGTFIAAVFAMQGFGILFGTIVTIIVSSAFRHAFPAPPFYIDAAASIGPEADYVWRIIVMFGTIPAALTYYWRMKMPETARYTALIAGNTKQATSDMSKVLNKEISEENVQGERATGDTWGLFSRQFMKRHGVHLLATTSTWFLLDVAFYSQNLFQKDIFTKIGWIPPAKTMNALEELYRIARAQALIALCGTVPGYWFTVAFIDIIGRFWIQLMGFTMMTIFMLAIAIPYDYLVKPGHHTGFVVLYGLTFFFANFGPNSTTFIVPAEIFPARLRSTCHGISAATGKAGAIIGAFGFLYASQDQKKPETGYSRGIGMRNALFVLAGTNFLGLLFSLLVPESKGKSLEELSKENVGDDDTIAPTGV
;
A
#
# COMPACT_ATOMS: atom_id res chain seq x y z
N LEU A 1 -53.80 25.89 13.70
CA LEU A 1 -52.59 25.05 13.82
C LEU A 1 -53.07 23.63 13.97
N VAL A 2 -53.00 22.85 12.89
CA VAL A 2 -53.31 21.41 12.90
C VAL A 2 -52.09 20.68 13.47
N GLU A 3 -52.24 20.15 14.66
CA GLU A 3 -51.22 19.25 15.24
C GLU A 3 -51.12 17.99 14.37
N ARG A 4 -49.99 17.82 13.68
CA ARG A 4 -49.72 16.58 12.94
C ARG A 4 -49.41 15.44 13.94
N SER A 5 -49.99 14.29 13.71
CA SER A 5 -49.75 13.13 14.59
C SER A 5 -48.29 12.69 14.56
N PRO A 6 -47.77 12.15 15.67
CA PRO A 6 -46.38 11.64 15.72
C PRO A 6 -46.10 10.60 14.64
N ALA A 7 -47.06 9.78 14.27
CA ALA A 7 -46.95 8.78 13.21
C ALA A 7 -46.75 9.45 11.81
N ALA A 8 -47.44 10.54 11.55
CA ALA A 8 -47.29 11.28 10.29
C ALA A 8 -45.90 11.96 10.18
N MET A 9 -45.39 12.51 11.28
CA MET A 9 -44.02 13.04 11.35
C MET A 9 -42.94 11.97 11.17
N ALA A 10 -43.13 10.81 11.78
CA ALA A 10 -42.20 9.69 11.62
C ALA A 10 -42.18 9.16 10.17
N THR A 11 -43.33 9.11 9.52
CA THR A 11 -43.45 8.72 8.10
C THR A 11 -42.77 9.74 7.18
N GLU A 12 -42.95 11.01 7.48
CA GLU A 12 -42.33 12.11 6.70
C GLU A 12 -40.78 12.09 6.87
N GLN A 13 -40.28 11.89 8.07
CA GLN A 13 -38.85 11.69 8.36
C GLN A 13 -38.30 10.47 7.64
N LEU A 14 -39.04 9.36 7.62
CA LEU A 14 -38.64 8.13 6.93
C LEU A 14 -38.55 8.35 5.42
N ASN A 15 -39.47 9.13 4.85
CA ASN A 15 -39.49 9.44 3.43
C ASN A 15 -38.35 10.40 3.04
N VAL A 16 -38.02 11.37 3.90
CA VAL A 16 -36.85 12.26 3.71
C VAL A 16 -35.55 11.44 3.77
N LEU A 17 -35.44 10.52 4.72
CA LEU A 17 -34.29 9.63 4.82
C LEU A 17 -34.16 8.70 3.60
N LYS A 18 -35.29 8.18 3.10
CA LYS A 18 -35.33 7.37 1.87
C LYS A 18 -34.94 8.21 0.63
N ALA A 19 -35.37 9.47 0.56
CA ALA A 19 -35.01 10.37 -0.53
C ALA A 19 -33.50 10.69 -0.49
N LEU A 20 -32.92 10.89 0.71
CA LEU A 20 -31.49 11.09 0.90
C LEU A 20 -30.67 9.84 0.52
N ASP A 21 -31.21 8.64 0.80
CA ASP A 21 -30.61 7.36 0.44
C ASP A 21 -30.59 7.14 -1.10
N VAL A 22 -31.58 7.69 -1.81
CA VAL A 22 -31.71 7.57 -3.26
C VAL A 22 -30.95 8.66 -3.99
N ALA A 23 -30.66 9.79 -3.32
CA ALA A 23 -29.87 10.86 -3.91
C ALA A 23 -28.50 10.35 -4.33
N LYS A 24 -28.22 10.38 -5.61
CA LYS A 24 -26.91 9.99 -6.17
C LYS A 24 -25.82 10.85 -5.53
N THR A 25 -24.75 10.23 -5.12
CA THR A 25 -23.55 10.92 -4.63
C THR A 25 -23.08 11.88 -5.71
N GLN A 26 -23.35 13.16 -5.53
CA GLN A 26 -23.04 14.16 -6.54
C GLN A 26 -21.61 14.70 -6.35
N LEU A 27 -21.05 15.24 -7.40
CA LEU A 27 -19.69 15.77 -7.45
C LEU A 27 -19.44 16.82 -6.35
N TYR A 28 -20.47 17.54 -5.89
CA TYR A 28 -20.30 18.52 -4.81
C TYR A 28 -20.08 17.88 -3.44
N HIS A 29 -20.62 16.69 -3.18
CA HIS A 29 -20.32 15.93 -1.96
C HIS A 29 -18.84 15.53 -1.93
N PHE A 30 -18.32 15.12 -3.10
CA PHE A 30 -16.89 14.80 -3.25
C PHE A 30 -16.04 16.06 -3.00
N LYS A 31 -16.42 17.21 -3.57
CA LYS A 31 -15.73 18.49 -3.32
C LYS A 31 -15.77 18.88 -1.84
N ALA A 32 -16.91 18.71 -1.17
CA ALA A 32 -17.06 19.02 0.26
C ALA A 32 -16.16 18.13 1.13
N VAL A 33 -16.06 16.84 0.79
CA VAL A 33 -15.18 15.87 1.51
C VAL A 33 -13.71 16.26 1.31
N VAL A 34 -13.31 16.62 0.10
CA VAL A 34 -11.92 17.04 -0.21
C VAL A 34 -11.59 18.35 0.51
N ILE A 35 -12.47 19.35 0.47
CA ILE A 35 -12.27 20.65 1.14
C ILE A 35 -12.23 20.48 2.67
N ALA A 36 -13.13 19.68 3.24
CA ALA A 36 -13.15 19.39 4.67
C ALA A 36 -11.91 18.60 5.11
N GLY A 37 -11.47 17.67 4.27
CA GLY A 37 -10.22 16.90 4.50
C GLY A 37 -8.99 17.82 4.48
N MET A 38 -8.92 18.76 3.56
CA MET A 38 -7.82 19.74 3.49
C MET A 38 -7.85 20.72 4.68
N GLY A 39 -9.03 21.15 5.10
CA GLY A 39 -9.20 21.99 6.31
C GLY A 39 -8.71 21.28 7.55
N PHE A 40 -9.12 20.02 7.76
CA PHE A 40 -8.64 19.17 8.87
C PHE A 40 -7.13 18.99 8.85
N PHE A 41 -6.53 18.91 7.67
CA PHE A 41 -5.09 18.77 7.50
C PHE A 41 -4.34 20.03 7.95
N THR A 42 -4.88 21.22 7.64
CA THR A 42 -4.28 22.50 8.00
C THR A 42 -4.41 22.77 9.51
N ASP A 43 -5.58 22.54 10.09
CA ASP A 43 -5.84 22.74 11.52
C ASP A 43 -5.05 21.75 12.39
N ALA A 44 -4.93 20.49 11.93
CA ALA A 44 -4.11 19.48 12.62
C ALA A 44 -2.62 19.81 12.54
N TYR A 45 -2.17 20.40 11.44
CA TYR A 45 -0.77 20.78 11.23
C TYR A 45 -0.36 21.91 12.17
N ASP A 46 -1.19 22.97 12.30
CA ASP A 46 -0.86 24.15 13.14
C ASP A 46 -0.90 23.83 14.65
N LEU A 47 -1.83 22.96 15.08
CA LEU A 47 -1.96 22.61 16.52
C LEU A 47 -0.92 21.59 17.00
N PHE A 48 -0.41 20.75 16.10
CA PHE A 48 0.42 19.59 16.48
C PHE A 48 1.93 19.84 16.41
N CYS A 49 2.40 20.76 15.56
CA CYS A 49 3.85 20.91 15.31
C CYS A 49 4.65 21.41 16.53
N ILE A 50 4.05 22.24 17.39
CA ILE A 50 4.78 22.86 18.51
C ILE A 50 4.65 22.08 19.82
N ALA A 51 3.47 21.53 20.09
CA ALA A 51 3.20 20.83 21.36
C ALA A 51 3.68 19.37 21.37
N LEU A 52 3.83 18.75 20.19
CA LEU A 52 4.11 17.32 20.09
C LEU A 52 5.59 16.96 20.30
N VAL A 53 6.50 17.78 19.74
CA VAL A 53 7.94 17.47 19.80
C VAL A 53 8.45 17.47 21.23
N THR A 54 8.00 18.41 22.06
CA THR A 54 8.43 18.51 23.46
C THR A 54 7.80 17.44 24.37
N LYS A 55 6.54 17.08 24.12
CA LYS A 55 5.85 16.03 24.90
C LYS A 55 6.17 14.60 24.42
N LEU A 56 6.49 14.44 23.14
CA LEU A 56 6.80 13.10 22.58
C LEU A 56 8.16 12.59 23.05
N LEU A 57 9.17 13.46 23.09
CA LEU A 57 10.51 13.10 23.62
C LEU A 57 10.44 12.68 25.10
N GLY A 58 9.65 13.36 25.90
CA GLY A 58 9.42 12.97 27.32
C GLY A 58 8.68 11.64 27.47
N ARG A 59 7.69 11.38 26.61
CA ARG A 59 6.89 10.14 26.68
C ARG A 59 7.57 8.92 26.06
N ILE A 60 8.44 9.11 25.07
CA ILE A 60 9.24 8.02 24.48
C ILE A 60 10.20 7.43 25.52
N TYR A 61 10.78 8.26 26.35
CA TYR A 61 11.66 7.82 27.46
C TYR A 61 10.86 7.03 28.51
N TYR A 62 9.66 7.45 28.82
CA TYR A 62 8.76 6.77 29.73
C TYR A 62 8.14 5.49 29.16
N UNK A 63 7.97 5.49 28.05
CA UNK A 63 7.44 4.34 27.39
C UNK A 63 8.44 3.22 27.28
N UNK A 64 9.43 3.49 27.17
CA UNK A 64 10.42 2.53 27.10
C UNK A 64 10.68 1.89 28.43
N UNK A 65 10.55 2.55 29.20
CA UNK A 65 10.61 2.03 30.47
C UNK A 65 9.38 1.28 30.91
N UNK A 66 8.57 1.73 30.51
CA UNK A 66 7.35 1.10 30.83
C UNK A 66 7.12 -0.17 30.11
N TYR A 67 7.57 -0.18 28.93
CA TYR A 67 7.48 -1.40 28.12
C TYR A 67 8.30 -2.56 28.70
N ALA A 68 9.46 -2.25 29.24
CA ALA A 68 10.27 -3.26 29.94
C ALA A 68 9.54 -3.84 31.16
N CYS A 69 8.80 -3.02 31.90
CA CYS A 69 7.96 -3.50 32.99
C CYS A 69 6.70 -4.26 32.51
N TYR A 70 6.13 -3.86 31.37
CA TYR A 70 4.91 -4.47 30.82
C TYR A 70 5.14 -5.91 30.34
N ILE A 71 6.30 -6.20 29.78
CA ILE A 71 6.69 -7.57 29.36
C ILE A 71 6.79 -8.48 30.61
N TYR A 72 7.26 -7.94 31.73
CA TYR A 72 7.40 -8.72 32.98
C TYR A 72 6.04 -9.04 33.63
N VAL A 73 5.04 -8.18 33.41
CA VAL A 73 3.71 -8.33 34.03
C VAL A 73 2.78 -9.22 33.17
N LEU A 74 3.04 -9.37 31.85
CA LEU A 74 2.18 -10.17 30.96
C LEU A 74 2.42 -11.69 31.03
N GLU A 75 3.50 -12.15 31.62
CA GLU A 75 3.73 -13.61 31.84
C GLU A 75 2.87 -14.20 32.97
N ALA A 76 2.45 -13.39 33.92
CA ALA A 76 1.70 -13.86 35.09
C ALA A 76 0.22 -14.26 34.79
N PRO A 77 -0.58 -13.51 34.02
CA PRO A 77 -1.99 -13.89 33.81
C PRO A 77 -2.21 -15.01 32.81
N TYR A 78 -1.25 -15.31 31.93
CA TYR A 78 -1.41 -16.37 30.93
C TYR A 78 -1.46 -17.77 31.58
N LYS A 79 -0.69 -18.00 32.64
CA LYS A 79 -0.70 -19.26 33.38
C LYS A 79 -1.98 -19.44 34.23
N ALA A 80 -2.53 -18.37 34.76
CA ALA A 80 -3.78 -18.40 35.54
C ALA A 80 -5.01 -18.70 34.66
N HIS A 81 -5.07 -18.13 33.46
CA HIS A 81 -6.21 -18.31 32.54
C HIS A 81 -6.29 -19.74 31.94
N LYS A 82 -5.16 -20.41 31.82
CA LYS A 82 -5.11 -21.81 31.32
C LYS A 82 -5.66 -22.78 32.39
N GLN A 83 -5.44 -22.48 33.67
CA GLN A 83 -5.88 -23.34 34.76
C GLN A 83 -7.39 -23.19 35.03
N GLU A 84 -7.95 -21.99 34.84
CA GLU A 84 -9.38 -21.70 35.01
C GLU A 84 -10.22 -22.27 33.85
N ARG A 85 -9.64 -22.35 32.63
CA ARG A 85 -10.30 -22.93 31.45
C ARG A 85 -10.48 -24.45 31.56
N THR A 86 -9.55 -25.12 32.23
CA THR A 86 -9.62 -26.58 32.44
C THR A 86 -10.65 -26.93 33.54
N ARG A 87 -10.86 -26.03 34.50
CA ARG A 87 -11.81 -26.25 35.59
C ARG A 87 -13.28 -26.04 35.18
N ARG A 88 -13.54 -25.14 34.21
CA ARG A 88 -14.90 -24.88 33.67
C ARG A 88 -15.41 -25.95 32.70
N SER A 89 -14.51 -26.75 32.10
CA SER A 89 -14.91 -27.78 31.15
C SER A 89 -15.46 -29.06 31.82
N THR A 90 -15.29 -29.19 33.13
CA THR A 90 -15.75 -30.38 33.88
C THR A 90 -17.10 -30.25 34.58
N GLU A 91 -17.70 -29.05 34.64
CA GLU A 91 -18.94 -28.80 35.40
C GLU A 91 -20.20 -28.57 34.53
N GLY A 92 -20.10 -28.61 33.20
CA GLY A 92 -21.20 -28.26 32.28
C GLY A 92 -21.83 -29.40 31.54
N GLY A 93 -22.13 -30.53 32.18
CA GLY A 93 -22.85 -31.61 31.55
C GLY A 93 -24.35 -31.46 31.62
N ARG A 94 -25.00 -30.68 30.72
CA ARG A 94 -26.45 -30.72 30.50
C ARG A 94 -26.78 -30.56 29.03
N SER A 95 -27.46 -31.60 28.52
CA SER A 95 -28.13 -31.81 27.22
C SER A 95 -27.97 -30.70 26.17
N LEU A 96 -27.11 -30.95 25.19
CA LEU A 96 -27.06 -30.25 23.91
C LEU A 96 -28.03 -30.93 22.93
N VAL A 97 -29.05 -30.22 22.48
CA VAL A 97 -29.84 -30.62 21.31
C VAL A 97 -28.93 -30.47 20.08
N GLU A 98 -28.56 -31.56 19.46
CA GLU A 98 -27.79 -31.58 18.22
C GLU A 98 -28.55 -30.90 17.08
N ARG A 99 -28.10 -29.69 16.67
CA ARG A 99 -28.59 -29.08 15.43
C ARG A 99 -27.82 -29.65 14.25
N SER A 100 -28.50 -29.82 13.13
CA SER A 100 -27.88 -30.40 11.93
C SER A 100 -26.80 -29.44 11.36
N PRO A 101 -25.73 -29.97 10.77
CA PRO A 101 -24.67 -29.15 10.14
C PRO A 101 -25.22 -28.21 9.06
N ALA A 102 -26.26 -28.59 8.35
CA ALA A 102 -26.93 -27.79 7.31
C ALA A 102 -27.58 -26.52 7.89
N ALA A 103 -28.17 -26.59 9.10
CA ALA A 103 -28.80 -25.44 9.75
C ALA A 103 -27.76 -24.39 10.18
N MET A 104 -26.57 -24.81 10.63
CA MET A 104 -25.47 -23.94 11.03
C MET A 104 -24.83 -23.24 9.82
N ALA A 105 -24.61 -23.94 8.73
CA ALA A 105 -24.09 -23.38 7.49
C ALA A 105 -25.05 -22.32 6.93
N THR A 106 -26.37 -22.55 7.03
CA THR A 106 -27.40 -21.58 6.60
C THR A 106 -27.34 -20.30 7.44
N GLU A 107 -27.10 -20.41 8.74
CA GLU A 107 -27.04 -19.27 9.67
C GLU A 107 -25.78 -18.41 9.45
N GLN A 108 -24.62 -19.02 9.29
CA GLN A 108 -23.38 -18.34 8.90
C GLN A 108 -23.56 -17.59 7.58
N LEU A 109 -24.19 -18.23 6.60
CA LEU A 109 -24.48 -17.66 5.30
C LEU A 109 -25.41 -16.44 5.41
N ASN A 110 -26.38 -16.44 6.32
CA ASN A 110 -27.29 -15.31 6.55
C ASN A 110 -26.58 -14.08 7.13
N VAL A 111 -25.64 -14.29 8.07
CA VAL A 111 -24.81 -13.21 8.63
C VAL A 111 -23.94 -12.57 7.53
N LEU A 112 -23.33 -13.41 6.68
CA LEU A 112 -22.48 -12.93 5.58
C LEU A 112 -23.31 -12.23 4.48
N LYS A 113 -24.51 -12.71 4.18
CA LYS A 113 -25.45 -12.05 3.26
C LYS A 113 -25.88 -10.67 3.77
N ALA A 114 -26.08 -10.53 5.09
CA ALA A 114 -26.40 -9.24 5.72
C ALA A 114 -25.27 -8.22 5.52
N LEU A 115 -23.99 -8.64 5.61
CA LEU A 115 -22.83 -7.80 5.32
C LEU A 115 -22.82 -7.34 3.84
N ASP A 116 -23.09 -8.26 2.91
CA ASP A 116 -23.06 -7.97 1.47
C ASP A 116 -24.17 -6.98 1.04
N VAL A 117 -25.27 -6.91 1.78
CA VAL A 117 -26.41 -6.03 1.49
C VAL A 117 -26.35 -4.72 2.31
N ALA A 118 -25.50 -4.67 3.36
CA ALA A 118 -25.40 -3.51 4.25
C ALA A 118 -25.08 -2.23 3.48
N LYS A 119 -25.79 -1.15 3.78
CA LYS A 119 -25.55 0.18 3.19
C LYS A 119 -24.20 0.75 3.65
N THR A 120 -23.58 1.51 2.79
CA THR A 120 -22.34 2.25 3.11
C THR A 120 -22.61 3.26 4.23
N GLN A 121 -21.81 3.20 5.30
CA GLN A 121 -21.94 4.04 6.48
C GLN A 121 -20.62 4.77 6.76
N LEU A 122 -20.67 5.77 7.64
CA LEU A 122 -19.50 6.56 8.08
C LEU A 122 -18.34 5.68 8.60
N TYR A 123 -18.67 4.56 9.21
CA TYR A 123 -17.68 3.57 9.68
C TYR A 123 -16.76 3.08 8.54
N HIS A 124 -17.33 2.80 7.37
CA HIS A 124 -16.55 2.33 6.21
C HIS A 124 -15.53 3.40 5.77
N PHE A 125 -15.92 4.69 5.80
CA PHE A 125 -15.00 5.79 5.50
C PHE A 125 -13.87 5.88 6.55
N LYS A 126 -14.18 5.71 7.83
CA LYS A 126 -13.15 5.63 8.88
C LYS A 126 -12.17 4.49 8.63
N ALA A 127 -12.66 3.33 8.25
CA ALA A 127 -11.81 2.16 7.94
C ALA A 127 -10.90 2.46 6.73
N VAL A 128 -11.44 3.11 5.68
CA VAL A 128 -10.66 3.53 4.49
C VAL A 128 -9.55 4.51 4.89
N VAL A 129 -9.86 5.50 5.75
CA VAL A 129 -8.86 6.49 6.21
C VAL A 129 -7.76 5.78 7.04
N ILE A 130 -8.15 4.93 7.99
CA ILE A 130 -7.18 4.23 8.87
C ILE A 130 -6.26 3.32 8.05
N ALA A 131 -6.82 2.50 7.15
CA ALA A 131 -6.05 1.60 6.29
C ALA A 131 -5.27 2.39 5.22
N GLY A 132 -5.87 3.41 4.64
CA GLY A 132 -5.27 4.27 3.62
C GLY A 132 -4.07 5.06 4.14
N MET A 133 -4.10 5.50 5.40
CA MET A 133 -2.93 6.16 6.01
C MET A 133 -1.73 5.21 6.16
N GLY A 134 -1.96 3.91 6.29
CA GLY A 134 -0.90 2.89 6.18
C GLY A 134 -0.23 3.00 4.81
N PHE A 135 -1.01 2.87 3.73
CA PHE A 135 -0.51 2.96 2.35
C PHE A 135 0.13 4.31 2.01
N PHE A 136 -0.38 5.39 2.59
CA PHE A 136 0.22 6.72 2.49
C PHE A 136 1.65 6.69 3.05
N THR A 137 1.83 6.15 4.26
CA THR A 137 3.13 6.03 4.94
C THR A 137 4.05 5.07 4.20
N ASP A 138 3.55 3.91 3.77
CA ASP A 138 4.29 2.89 3.00
C ASP A 138 4.91 3.52 1.74
N ALA A 139 4.10 4.25 0.99
CA ALA A 139 4.56 4.90 -0.24
C ALA A 139 5.53 6.04 0.06
N TYR A 140 5.27 6.84 1.09
CA TYR A 140 6.22 7.85 1.54
C TYR A 140 7.60 7.21 1.81
N ASP A 141 7.63 6.20 2.67
CA ASP A 141 8.87 5.56 3.14
C ASP A 141 9.61 4.81 2.01
N LEU A 142 8.88 4.16 1.10
CA LEU A 142 9.50 3.43 -0.01
C LEU A 142 10.07 4.35 -1.09
N PHE A 143 9.41 5.48 -1.36
CA PHE A 143 9.78 6.33 -2.49
C PHE A 143 10.61 7.58 -2.12
N CYS A 144 10.56 8.08 -0.86
CA CYS A 144 11.37 9.22 -0.43
C CYS A 144 12.88 8.94 -0.56
N ILE A 145 13.32 7.69 -0.44
CA ILE A 145 14.74 7.33 -0.57
C ILE A 145 15.28 7.65 -1.99
N ALA A 146 14.48 7.43 -3.03
CA ALA A 146 14.88 7.75 -4.40
C ALA A 146 15.17 9.24 -4.59
N LEU A 147 14.46 10.11 -3.85
CA LEU A 147 14.68 11.55 -3.85
C LEU A 147 16.07 11.90 -3.28
N VAL A 148 16.42 11.30 -2.13
CA VAL A 148 17.63 11.68 -1.38
C VAL A 148 18.91 10.96 -1.85
N THR A 149 18.84 9.97 -2.74
CA THR A 149 20.02 9.20 -3.18
C THR A 149 21.10 10.08 -3.84
N LYS A 150 20.72 11.12 -4.61
CA LYS A 150 21.70 12.05 -5.20
C LYS A 150 22.39 12.86 -4.11
N LEU A 151 21.62 13.31 -3.11
CA LEU A 151 22.18 14.04 -1.95
C LEU A 151 23.15 13.16 -1.15
N LEU A 152 22.80 11.89 -0.89
CA LEU A 152 23.68 10.91 -0.22
C LEU A 152 24.99 10.72 -1.00
N GLY A 153 24.91 10.67 -2.34
CA GLY A 153 26.09 10.60 -3.20
C GLY A 153 26.99 11.81 -3.01
N ARG A 154 26.41 13.00 -3.05
CA ARG A 154 27.15 14.26 -2.86
C ARG A 154 27.81 14.37 -1.46
N ILE A 155 27.10 13.97 -0.39
CA ILE A 155 27.61 14.09 0.99
C ILE A 155 28.73 13.08 1.26
N TYR A 156 28.53 11.81 0.87
CA TYR A 156 29.38 10.70 1.34
C TYR A 156 30.37 10.17 0.31
N TYR A 157 30.21 10.53 -0.98
CA TYR A 157 31.01 9.94 -2.08
C TYR A 157 31.58 11.01 -3.04
N THR A 158 31.68 12.29 -2.61
CA THR A 158 32.37 13.31 -3.39
C THR A 158 33.87 13.10 -3.29
N ASP A 159 34.52 12.91 -4.42
CA ASP A 159 35.98 12.86 -4.53
C ASP A 159 36.45 14.19 -5.18
N PRO A 160 37.15 15.04 -4.41
CA PRO A 160 37.63 16.32 -4.94
C PRO A 160 38.56 16.17 -6.15
N ALA A 161 39.23 15.02 -6.28
CA ALA A 161 40.15 14.76 -7.41
C ALA A 161 39.45 14.57 -8.75
N LEU A 162 38.17 14.12 -8.75
CA LEU A 162 37.45 13.77 -9.97
C LEU A 162 36.79 14.97 -10.67
N ASN A 163 36.71 16.12 -10.02
CA ASN A 163 36.03 17.33 -10.52
C ASN A 163 34.60 17.02 -11.04
N GLU A 164 33.92 16.08 -10.37
CA GLU A 164 32.52 15.71 -10.65
C GLU A 164 31.74 15.60 -9.34
N PRO A 165 30.46 16.01 -9.32
CA PRO A 165 29.64 15.85 -8.12
C PRO A 165 29.56 14.37 -7.71
N GLY A 166 29.71 14.13 -6.40
CA GLY A 166 29.67 12.77 -5.85
C GLY A 166 28.36 12.03 -6.18
N HIS A 167 28.48 10.77 -6.48
CA HIS A 167 27.33 9.87 -6.72
C HIS A 167 27.56 8.54 -6.00
N LEU A 168 26.47 7.88 -5.64
CA LEU A 168 26.55 6.56 -4.99
C LEU A 168 27.18 5.54 -5.94
N PRO A 169 28.15 4.75 -5.48
CA PRO A 169 28.60 3.59 -6.28
C PRO A 169 27.42 2.70 -6.69
N ALA A 170 27.51 2.04 -7.83
CA ALA A 170 26.43 1.25 -8.44
C ALA A 170 25.80 0.25 -7.44
N ASN A 171 26.63 -0.52 -6.74
CA ASN A 171 26.19 -1.50 -5.75
C ASN A 171 25.52 -0.84 -4.53
N VAL A 172 26.03 0.30 -4.06
CA VAL A 172 25.45 1.03 -2.92
C VAL A 172 24.09 1.65 -3.34
N SER A 173 24.03 2.25 -4.54
CA SER A 173 22.80 2.81 -5.08
C SER A 173 21.71 1.73 -5.22
N ALA A 174 22.07 0.57 -5.75
CA ALA A 174 21.17 -0.56 -5.87
C ALA A 174 20.68 -1.04 -4.49
N ALA A 175 21.60 -1.16 -3.52
CA ALA A 175 21.27 -1.59 -2.15
C ALA A 175 20.32 -0.58 -1.46
N VAL A 176 20.63 0.70 -1.47
CA VAL A 176 19.85 1.75 -0.80
C VAL A 176 18.42 1.84 -1.36
N ASN A 177 18.25 1.71 -2.67
CA ASN A 177 16.94 1.74 -3.32
C ASN A 177 16.19 0.40 -3.17
N GLY A 178 16.89 -0.74 -3.20
CA GLY A 178 16.28 -2.06 -3.32
C GLY A 178 16.06 -2.82 -2.01
N VAL A 179 16.84 -2.54 -0.95
CA VAL A 179 16.82 -3.34 0.28
C VAL A 179 15.47 -3.33 0.99
N ALA A 180 14.75 -2.20 0.97
CA ALA A 180 13.40 -2.11 1.54
C ALA A 180 12.42 -3.03 0.79
N LEU A 181 12.59 -3.18 -0.53
CA LEU A 181 11.77 -4.10 -1.34
C LEU A 181 12.01 -5.56 -0.95
N CYS A 182 13.27 -5.90 -0.62
CA CYS A 182 13.62 -7.25 -0.10
C CYS A 182 12.92 -7.51 1.23
N GLY A 183 12.92 -6.51 2.13
CA GLY A 183 12.18 -6.57 3.38
C GLY A 183 10.68 -6.73 3.14
N THR A 184 10.12 -5.94 2.21
CA THR A 184 8.68 -5.97 1.87
C THR A 184 8.26 -7.35 1.34
N LEU A 185 9.07 -7.94 0.46
CA LEU A 185 8.85 -9.31 -0.06
C LEU A 185 8.75 -10.32 1.10
N ALA A 186 9.74 -10.31 1.99
CA ALA A 186 9.77 -11.20 3.15
C ALA A 186 8.59 -10.96 4.09
N GLY A 187 8.26 -9.70 4.34
CA GLY A 187 7.12 -9.30 5.17
C GLY A 187 5.78 -9.73 4.59
N GLN A 188 5.59 -9.61 3.28
CA GLN A 188 4.35 -10.02 2.59
C GLN A 188 4.07 -11.51 2.74
N LEU A 189 5.09 -12.34 2.61
CA LEU A 189 4.97 -13.80 2.81
C LEU A 189 4.67 -14.12 4.28
N PHE A 190 5.47 -13.54 5.19
CA PHE A 190 5.38 -13.83 6.63
C PHE A 190 4.07 -13.35 7.23
N PHE A 191 3.74 -12.07 7.05
CA PHE A 191 2.54 -11.48 7.66
C PHE A 191 1.25 -11.86 6.92
N GLY A 192 1.33 -12.18 5.62
CA GLY A 192 0.21 -12.74 4.88
C GLY A 192 -0.25 -14.06 5.51
N TRP A 193 0.69 -14.96 5.76
CA TRP A 193 0.43 -16.23 6.44
C TRP A 193 -0.01 -16.02 7.90
N LEU A 194 0.66 -15.13 8.62
CA LEU A 194 0.38 -14.86 10.03
C LEU A 194 -1.02 -14.26 10.22
N GLY A 195 -1.47 -13.41 9.30
CA GLY A 195 -2.79 -12.79 9.31
C GLY A 195 -3.93 -13.79 9.22
N ASP A 196 -3.73 -14.87 8.44
CA ASP A 196 -4.72 -15.98 8.38
C ASP A 196 -4.69 -16.85 9.65
N LYS A 197 -3.55 -16.93 10.34
CA LYS A 197 -3.36 -17.77 11.55
C LYS A 197 -3.79 -17.09 12.85
N LEU A 198 -3.36 -15.82 13.07
CA LEU A 198 -3.55 -15.09 14.33
C LEU A 198 -4.66 -14.04 14.30
N GLY A 199 -5.24 -13.81 13.13
CA GLY A 199 -6.21 -12.75 12.91
C GLY A 199 -5.57 -11.49 12.32
N ARG A 200 -6.39 -10.74 11.58
CA ARG A 200 -5.92 -9.58 10.83
C ARG A 200 -5.49 -8.44 11.75
N LYS A 201 -6.30 -8.15 12.77
CA LYS A 201 -6.12 -7.01 13.68
C LYS A 201 -4.81 -7.06 14.48
N SER A 202 -4.51 -8.22 15.09
CA SER A 202 -3.34 -8.38 15.98
C SER A 202 -2.04 -8.15 15.24
N VAL A 203 -1.93 -8.72 14.04
CA VAL A 203 -0.75 -8.61 13.18
C VAL A 203 -0.62 -7.19 12.64
N TYR A 204 -1.74 -6.55 12.27
CA TYR A 204 -1.80 -5.22 11.68
C TYR A 204 -1.28 -4.11 12.60
N GLY A 205 -1.46 -4.26 13.92
CA GLY A 205 -0.90 -3.33 14.91
C GLY A 205 0.62 -3.46 15.04
N PHE A 206 1.12 -4.70 15.00
CA PHE A 206 2.56 -4.98 15.12
C PHE A 206 3.35 -4.42 13.93
N THR A 207 2.84 -4.57 12.70
CA THR A 207 3.53 -4.08 11.49
C THR A 207 3.75 -2.57 11.55
N LEU A 208 2.74 -1.81 12.03
CA LEU A 208 2.83 -0.34 12.15
C LEU A 208 3.90 0.09 13.18
N ILE A 209 3.98 -0.57 14.35
CA ILE A 209 5.01 -0.27 15.36
C ILE A 209 6.40 -0.47 14.75
N LEU A 210 6.60 -1.57 14.05
CA LEU A 210 7.88 -1.90 13.39
C LEU A 210 8.25 -0.81 12.36
N MET A 211 7.28 -0.37 11.55
CA MET A 211 7.48 0.71 10.57
C MET A 211 7.91 2.02 11.23
N VAL A 212 7.19 2.46 12.28
CA VAL A 212 7.48 3.69 13.02
C VAL A 212 8.91 3.67 13.57
N LEU A 213 9.29 2.58 14.26
CA LEU A 213 10.62 2.44 14.86
C LEU A 213 11.72 2.44 13.80
N CYS A 214 11.54 1.70 12.71
CA CYS A 214 12.55 1.57 11.67
C CYS A 214 12.65 2.82 10.78
N SER A 215 11.56 3.59 10.61
CA SER A 215 11.59 4.87 9.90
C SER A 215 12.44 5.90 10.68
N ILE A 216 12.23 6.01 12.01
CA ILE A 216 13.06 6.85 12.89
C ILE A 216 14.53 6.39 12.82
N ALA A 217 14.78 5.10 13.01
CA ALA A 217 16.12 4.53 13.02
C ALA A 217 16.85 4.72 11.67
N SER A 218 16.12 4.70 10.55
CA SER A 218 16.68 4.98 9.22
C SER A 218 17.26 6.39 9.13
N GLY A 219 16.55 7.39 9.65
CA GLY A 219 17.05 8.77 9.68
C GLY A 219 18.16 8.99 10.69
N LEU A 220 18.23 8.16 11.74
CA LEU A 220 19.29 8.20 12.75
C LEU A 220 20.49 7.31 12.38
N SER A 221 20.58 6.81 11.14
CA SER A 221 21.67 5.95 10.68
C SER A 221 23.05 6.58 10.96
N PHE A 222 23.97 5.77 11.42
CA PHE A 222 25.27 6.19 11.94
C PHE A 222 26.41 5.35 11.36
N GLY A 223 27.62 5.91 11.43
CA GLY A 223 28.86 5.27 10.98
C GLY A 223 30.00 6.28 10.93
N HIS A 224 31.20 5.84 11.15
CA HIS A 224 32.41 6.67 11.04
C HIS A 224 32.76 6.95 9.56
N GLU A 225 32.39 6.05 8.67
CA GLU A 225 32.66 6.12 7.24
C GLU A 225 31.35 6.03 6.44
N ALA A 226 31.38 6.48 5.20
CA ALA A 226 30.24 6.40 4.25
C ALA A 226 29.61 5.00 4.22
N LYS A 227 30.45 3.95 4.18
CA LYS A 227 29.97 2.56 4.17
C LYS A 227 29.19 2.18 5.43
N GLY A 228 29.61 2.69 6.59
CA GLY A 228 28.92 2.46 7.87
C GLY A 228 27.53 3.09 7.89
N VAL A 229 27.42 4.36 7.45
CA VAL A 229 26.13 5.07 7.37
C VAL A 229 25.18 4.35 6.38
N MET A 230 25.69 3.98 5.20
CA MET A 230 24.88 3.25 4.20
C MET A 230 24.47 1.86 4.71
N GLY A 231 25.37 1.17 5.43
CA GLY A 231 25.10 -0.16 6.01
C GLY A 231 23.99 -0.12 7.05
N THR A 232 24.06 0.83 8.01
CA THR A 232 23.02 1.00 9.04
C THR A 232 21.70 1.47 8.43
N LEU A 233 21.75 2.37 7.45
CA LEU A 233 20.56 2.80 6.69
C LEU A 233 19.90 1.59 6.02
N CYS A 234 20.65 0.76 5.30
CA CYS A 234 20.13 -0.45 4.64
C CYS A 234 19.55 -1.45 5.64
N PHE A 235 20.19 -1.62 6.81
CA PHE A 235 19.71 -2.52 7.87
C PHE A 235 18.31 -2.07 8.35
N PHE A 236 18.15 -0.80 8.70
CA PHE A 236 16.86 -0.31 9.20
C PHE A 236 15.80 -0.26 8.08
N ARG A 237 16.19 0.04 6.84
CA ARG A 237 15.29 0.02 5.70
C ARG A 237 14.80 -1.39 5.34
N PHE A 238 15.60 -2.43 5.57
CA PHE A 238 15.13 -3.82 5.42
C PHE A 238 13.97 -4.10 6.39
N TRP A 239 14.15 -3.77 7.68
CA TRP A 239 13.12 -4.00 8.71
C TRP A 239 11.91 -3.08 8.53
N LEU A 240 12.12 -1.85 8.06
CA LEU A 240 11.03 -0.96 7.64
C LEU A 240 10.21 -1.62 6.53
N GLY A 241 10.87 -2.10 5.49
CA GLY A 241 10.23 -2.83 4.40
C GLY A 241 9.49 -4.08 4.89
N PHE A 242 10.08 -4.82 5.83
CA PHE A 242 9.44 -6.01 6.42
C PHE A 242 8.09 -5.63 7.07
N GLY A 243 8.04 -4.52 7.80
CA GLY A 243 6.79 -3.97 8.36
C GLY A 243 5.78 -3.57 7.28
N VAL A 244 6.24 -2.79 6.29
CA VAL A 244 5.44 -2.37 5.11
C VAL A 244 4.83 -3.60 4.42
N GLY A 245 5.61 -4.69 4.32
CA GLY A 245 5.15 -5.94 3.69
C GLY A 245 3.90 -6.52 4.33
N GLY A 246 3.75 -6.33 5.65
CA GLY A 246 2.54 -6.81 6.36
C GLY A 246 1.30 -5.99 6.06
N ASP A 247 1.45 -4.70 5.80
CA ASP A 247 0.29 -3.82 5.53
C ASP A 247 -0.46 -4.21 4.25
N TYR A 248 0.23 -4.70 3.22
CA TYR A 248 -0.37 -5.05 1.92
C TYR A 248 -1.46 -6.12 2.05
N PRO A 249 -1.15 -7.36 2.48
CA PRO A 249 -2.17 -8.42 2.57
C PRO A 249 -3.21 -8.13 3.67
N LEU A 250 -2.80 -7.52 4.79
CA LEU A 250 -3.72 -7.27 5.91
C LEU A 250 -4.75 -6.20 5.57
N SER A 251 -4.33 -5.04 5.05
CA SER A 251 -5.24 -3.95 4.66
C SER A 251 -6.21 -4.39 3.56
N ALA A 252 -5.70 -5.07 2.53
CA ALA A 252 -6.51 -5.60 1.43
C ALA A 252 -7.58 -6.55 1.94
N THR A 253 -7.18 -7.50 2.80
CA THR A 253 -8.09 -8.51 3.36
C THR A 253 -9.12 -7.85 4.27
N ILE A 254 -8.70 -6.97 5.20
CA ILE A 254 -9.60 -6.24 6.11
C ILE A 254 -10.65 -5.47 5.28
N MET A 255 -10.22 -4.71 4.29
CA MET A 255 -11.15 -3.88 3.48
C MET A 255 -12.08 -4.72 2.62
N SER A 256 -11.60 -5.84 2.06
CA SER A 256 -12.45 -6.74 1.28
C SER A 256 -13.53 -7.41 2.15
N GLU A 257 -13.17 -7.72 3.40
CA GLU A 257 -14.06 -8.39 4.36
C GLU A 257 -15.09 -7.44 5.01
N TYR A 258 -14.76 -6.13 5.13
CA TYR A 258 -15.69 -5.12 5.65
C TYR A 258 -16.66 -4.58 4.59
N ALA A 259 -16.21 -4.44 3.35
CA ALA A 259 -16.98 -3.79 2.28
C ALA A 259 -18.12 -4.67 1.77
N ASN A 260 -19.23 -4.05 1.38
CA ASN A 260 -20.34 -4.75 0.71
C ASN A 260 -19.96 -5.05 -0.75
N LYS A 261 -20.65 -5.98 -1.38
CA LYS A 261 -20.32 -6.48 -2.73
C LYS A 261 -20.47 -5.43 -3.85
N LYS A 262 -21.28 -4.37 -3.65
CA LYS A 262 -21.51 -3.33 -4.67
C LYS A 262 -20.40 -2.27 -4.73
N THR A 263 -19.77 -1.98 -3.59
CA THR A 263 -18.77 -0.90 -3.46
C THR A 263 -17.40 -1.41 -2.99
N ARG A 264 -17.21 -2.73 -2.96
CA ARG A 264 -15.97 -3.35 -2.45
C ARG A 264 -14.74 -2.88 -3.21
N GLY A 265 -14.80 -2.87 -4.53
CA GLY A 265 -13.70 -2.42 -5.37
C GLY A 265 -13.34 -0.97 -5.08
N THR A 266 -14.33 -0.08 -5.00
CA THR A 266 -14.13 1.34 -4.67
C THR A 266 -13.44 1.51 -3.31
N PHE A 267 -13.84 0.77 -2.28
CA PHE A 267 -13.23 0.88 -0.94
C PHE A 267 -11.77 0.37 -0.92
N ILE A 268 -11.50 -0.78 -1.55
CA ILE A 268 -10.12 -1.31 -1.62
C ILE A 268 -9.25 -0.37 -2.47
N ALA A 269 -9.78 0.12 -3.61
CA ALA A 269 -9.10 1.09 -4.47
C ALA A 269 -8.79 2.40 -3.73
N ALA A 270 -9.73 2.91 -2.92
CA ALA A 270 -9.54 4.16 -2.15
C ALA A 270 -8.42 4.03 -1.12
N VAL A 271 -8.32 2.88 -0.44
CA VAL A 271 -7.21 2.57 0.47
C VAL A 271 -5.88 2.60 -0.29
N PHE A 272 -5.82 1.93 -1.43
CA PHE A 272 -4.60 1.84 -2.23
C PHE A 272 -4.25 3.19 -2.90
N ALA A 273 -5.25 4.00 -3.26
CA ALA A 273 -5.07 5.33 -3.85
C ALA A 273 -4.30 6.31 -2.93
N MET A 274 -4.34 6.07 -1.62
CA MET A 274 -3.56 6.86 -0.65
C MET A 274 -2.05 6.72 -0.88
N GLN A 275 -1.60 5.66 -1.56
CA GLN A 275 -0.21 5.51 -2.02
C GLN A 275 0.19 6.69 -2.93
N GLY A 276 -0.69 7.12 -3.84
CA GLY A 276 -0.44 8.28 -4.71
C GLY A 276 -0.21 9.56 -3.91
N PHE A 277 -1.02 9.78 -2.87
CA PHE A 277 -0.84 10.93 -1.98
C PHE A 277 0.45 10.80 -1.14
N GLY A 278 0.84 9.60 -0.72
CA GLY A 278 2.11 9.36 -0.01
C GLY A 278 3.32 9.72 -0.87
N ILE A 279 3.33 9.31 -2.14
CA ILE A 279 4.38 9.67 -3.12
C ILE A 279 4.44 11.20 -3.29
N LEU A 280 3.30 11.84 -3.53
CA LEU A 280 3.21 13.30 -3.71
C LEU A 280 3.68 14.05 -2.45
N PHE A 281 3.25 13.61 -1.28
CA PHE A 281 3.61 14.21 0.00
C PHE A 281 5.12 14.11 0.27
N GLY A 282 5.75 12.99 -0.09
CA GLY A 282 7.21 12.81 0.00
C GLY A 282 7.96 13.86 -0.82
N THR A 283 7.48 14.16 -2.03
CA THR A 283 8.07 15.21 -2.87
C THR A 283 7.82 16.61 -2.27
N ILE A 284 6.63 16.87 -1.73
CA ILE A 284 6.28 18.16 -1.09
C ILE A 284 7.17 18.40 0.14
N VAL A 285 7.32 17.41 1.02
CA VAL A 285 8.20 17.49 2.20
C VAL A 285 9.64 17.79 1.74
N THR A 286 10.12 17.09 0.72
CA THR A 286 11.46 17.28 0.15
C THR A 286 11.63 18.72 -0.39
N ILE A 287 10.63 19.25 -1.11
CA ILE A 287 10.63 20.64 -1.63
C ILE A 287 10.71 21.63 -0.47
N ILE A 288 9.88 21.47 0.56
CA ILE A 288 9.81 22.38 1.71
C ILE A 288 11.16 22.36 2.46
N VAL A 289 11.65 21.17 2.82
CA VAL A 289 12.89 21.02 3.62
C VAL A 289 14.09 21.54 2.82
N SER A 290 14.24 21.12 1.54
CA SER A 290 15.38 21.57 0.71
C SER A 290 15.34 23.08 0.46
N SER A 291 14.14 23.66 0.27
CA SER A 291 13.98 25.11 0.07
C SER A 291 14.32 25.90 1.34
N ALA A 292 13.85 25.45 2.50
CA ALA A 292 14.11 26.08 3.79
C ALA A 292 15.62 26.10 4.10
N PHE A 293 16.27 24.93 3.95
CA PHE A 293 17.72 24.81 4.20
C PHE A 293 18.55 25.60 3.17
N ARG A 294 18.14 25.60 1.90
CA ARG A 294 18.81 26.39 0.85
C ARG A 294 18.73 27.89 1.13
N HIS A 295 17.62 28.36 1.70
CA HIS A 295 17.46 29.79 2.07
C HIS A 295 18.29 30.13 3.32
N ALA A 296 18.29 29.26 4.33
CA ALA A 296 19.01 29.47 5.59
C ALA A 296 20.53 29.32 5.42
N PHE A 297 20.98 28.43 4.54
CA PHE A 297 22.39 28.06 4.35
C PHE A 297 22.74 28.11 2.84
N PRO A 298 22.90 29.31 2.27
CA PRO A 298 23.22 29.45 0.83
C PRO A 298 24.59 28.88 0.51
N ALA A 299 24.68 28.06 -0.54
CA ALA A 299 25.88 27.38 -1.00
C ALA A 299 26.11 27.67 -2.50
N PRO A 300 27.38 27.82 -2.95
CA PRO A 300 27.66 28.04 -4.36
C PRO A 300 27.42 26.81 -5.21
N PRO A 301 27.23 26.95 -6.54
CA PRO A 301 27.23 25.80 -7.44
C PRO A 301 28.55 25.02 -7.42
N PHE A 302 28.49 23.73 -7.75
CA PHE A 302 29.65 22.83 -7.72
C PHE A 302 30.83 23.34 -8.57
N TYR A 303 30.57 23.91 -9.76
CA TYR A 303 31.64 24.40 -10.64
C TYR A 303 32.40 25.60 -10.09
N ILE A 304 31.85 26.33 -9.09
CA ILE A 304 32.51 27.46 -8.42
C ILE A 304 33.36 26.94 -7.26
N ASP A 305 32.78 26.14 -6.37
CA ASP A 305 33.46 25.54 -5.23
C ASP A 305 32.83 24.18 -4.92
N ALA A 306 33.55 23.12 -5.23
CA ALA A 306 33.08 21.74 -5.07
C ALA A 306 32.76 21.41 -3.61
N ALA A 307 33.64 21.80 -2.68
CA ALA A 307 33.47 21.51 -1.25
C ALA A 307 32.33 22.32 -0.63
N ALA A 308 32.29 23.62 -0.88
CA ALA A 308 31.26 24.53 -0.35
C ALA A 308 29.86 24.24 -0.96
N SER A 309 29.78 23.57 -2.12
CA SER A 309 28.51 23.26 -2.80
C SER A 309 27.63 22.27 -2.03
N ILE A 310 28.19 21.55 -1.04
CA ILE A 310 27.47 20.55 -0.26
C ILE A 310 26.82 21.20 0.98
N GLY A 311 27.56 21.99 1.74
CA GLY A 311 27.14 22.55 3.02
C GLY A 311 27.04 21.51 4.14
N PRO A 312 27.58 21.76 5.32
CA PRO A 312 27.56 20.75 6.40
C PRO A 312 26.14 20.39 6.87
N GLU A 313 25.17 21.26 6.66
CA GLU A 313 23.77 21.07 7.06
C GLU A 313 23.02 20.11 6.12
N ALA A 314 23.56 19.79 4.96
CA ALA A 314 22.96 18.89 3.99
C ALA A 314 22.69 17.47 4.57
N ASP A 315 23.51 17.05 5.55
CA ASP A 315 23.33 15.77 6.24
C ASP A 315 22.01 15.71 7.03
N TYR A 316 21.60 16.82 7.64
CA TYR A 316 20.32 16.86 8.36
C TYR A 316 19.13 16.77 7.41
N VAL A 317 19.26 17.30 6.20
CA VAL A 317 18.15 17.37 5.22
C VAL A 317 17.62 15.99 4.87
N TRP A 318 18.49 15.05 4.47
CA TRP A 318 18.03 13.70 4.09
C TRP A 318 17.47 12.95 5.31
N ARG A 319 18.05 13.15 6.50
CA ARG A 319 17.58 12.52 7.75
C ARG A 319 16.17 12.98 8.10
N ILE A 320 15.92 14.28 8.04
CA ILE A 320 14.58 14.87 8.28
C ILE A 320 13.57 14.29 7.29
N ILE A 321 13.92 14.27 5.99
CA ILE A 321 13.02 13.75 4.94
C ILE A 321 12.66 12.28 5.22
N VAL A 322 13.65 11.45 5.54
CA VAL A 322 13.40 10.01 5.77
C VAL A 322 12.56 9.79 7.04
N MET A 323 12.83 10.52 8.13
CA MET A 323 12.09 10.37 9.40
C MET A 323 10.66 10.93 9.35
N PHE A 324 10.36 11.87 8.45
CA PHE A 324 9.07 12.57 8.44
C PHE A 324 7.88 11.62 8.23
N GLY A 325 8.09 10.50 7.52
CA GLY A 325 7.09 9.43 7.33
C GLY A 325 6.56 8.83 8.62
N THR A 326 7.33 8.90 9.70
CA THR A 326 6.93 8.41 11.03
C THR A 326 5.70 9.14 11.56
N ILE A 327 5.54 10.43 11.25
CA ILE A 327 4.46 11.28 11.82
C ILE A 327 3.07 10.75 11.45
N PRO A 328 2.71 10.60 10.15
CA PRO A 328 1.39 10.06 9.81
C PRO A 328 1.18 8.62 10.30
N ALA A 329 2.23 7.80 10.31
CA ALA A 329 2.17 6.43 10.84
C ALA A 329 1.78 6.43 12.32
N ALA A 330 2.51 7.18 13.14
CA ALA A 330 2.29 7.26 14.59
C ALA A 330 0.88 7.80 14.93
N LEU A 331 0.39 8.78 14.17
CA LEU A 331 -0.94 9.37 14.37
C LEU A 331 -2.07 8.35 14.16
N THR A 332 -1.90 7.39 13.27
CA THR A 332 -2.94 6.39 12.95
C THR A 332 -2.93 5.19 13.90
N TYR A 333 -1.87 4.98 14.68
CA TYR A 333 -1.70 3.79 15.53
C TYR A 333 -2.90 3.59 16.48
N TYR A 334 -3.34 4.66 17.15
CA TYR A 334 -4.46 4.61 18.11
C TYR A 334 -5.75 4.09 17.45
N TRP A 335 -6.11 4.63 16.29
CA TRP A 335 -7.33 4.21 15.57
C TRP A 335 -7.19 2.81 14.99
N ARG A 336 -6.00 2.45 14.52
CA ARG A 336 -5.71 1.11 13.98
C ARG A 336 -5.92 0.04 15.08
N MET A 337 -5.46 0.30 16.30
CA MET A 337 -5.64 -0.61 17.44
C MET A 337 -7.09 -0.71 17.91
N LYS A 338 -7.91 0.31 17.66
CA LYS A 338 -9.35 0.33 18.04
C LYS A 338 -10.26 -0.38 17.02
N MET A 339 -9.78 -0.70 15.83
CA MET A 339 -10.58 -1.45 14.86
C MET A 339 -10.92 -2.84 15.41
N PRO A 340 -12.17 -3.32 15.30
CA PRO A 340 -12.51 -4.70 15.67
C PRO A 340 -11.90 -5.69 14.68
N GLU A 341 -11.91 -6.98 15.04
CA GLU A 341 -11.52 -8.04 14.09
C GLU A 341 -12.62 -8.18 13.02
N THR A 342 -12.28 -8.68 11.84
CA THR A 342 -13.26 -8.84 10.75
C THR A 342 -14.29 -9.93 11.10
N ALA A 343 -15.56 -9.64 10.85
CA ALA A 343 -16.66 -10.58 11.14
C ALA A 343 -16.50 -11.89 10.36
N ARG A 344 -15.96 -11.82 9.14
CA ARG A 344 -15.69 -13.01 8.31
C ARG A 344 -14.63 -13.92 8.95
N TYR A 345 -13.54 -13.35 9.48
CA TYR A 345 -12.53 -14.14 10.21
C TYR A 345 -13.14 -14.75 11.47
N THR A 346 -13.84 -13.94 12.26
CA THR A 346 -14.42 -14.37 13.55
C THR A 346 -15.48 -15.46 13.34
N ALA A 347 -16.32 -15.36 12.30
CA ALA A 347 -17.37 -16.35 12.00
C ALA A 347 -16.81 -17.61 11.34
N LEU A 348 -16.01 -17.46 10.25
CA LEU A 348 -15.63 -18.59 9.39
C LEU A 348 -14.39 -19.34 9.89
N ILE A 349 -13.44 -18.62 10.53
CA ILE A 349 -12.13 -19.19 10.91
C ILE A 349 -12.05 -19.43 12.41
N ALA A 350 -12.40 -18.43 13.23
CA ALA A 350 -12.42 -18.56 14.69
C ALA A 350 -13.65 -19.36 15.21
N GLY A 351 -14.69 -19.51 14.39
CA GLY A 351 -15.90 -20.25 14.75
C GLY A 351 -16.75 -19.59 15.83
N ASN A 352 -16.56 -18.28 16.05
CA ASN A 352 -17.27 -17.54 17.12
C ASN A 352 -18.30 -16.60 16.51
N THR A 353 -19.45 -17.15 16.17
CA THR A 353 -20.56 -16.43 15.55
C THR A 353 -21.16 -15.35 16.45
N LYS A 354 -21.21 -15.59 17.78
CA LYS A 354 -21.69 -14.59 18.76
C LYS A 354 -20.81 -13.33 18.74
N GLN A 355 -19.50 -13.51 18.78
CA GLN A 355 -18.56 -12.39 18.71
C GLN A 355 -18.66 -11.68 17.36
N ALA A 356 -18.80 -12.43 16.27
CA ALA A 356 -18.97 -11.87 14.92
C ALA A 356 -20.24 -11.01 14.82
N THR A 357 -21.37 -11.48 15.40
CA THR A 357 -22.64 -10.73 15.44
C THR A 357 -22.51 -9.46 16.29
N SER A 358 -21.86 -9.55 17.47
CA SER A 358 -21.60 -8.40 18.36
C SER A 358 -20.72 -7.35 17.66
N ASP A 359 -19.62 -7.78 17.05
CA ASP A 359 -18.71 -6.87 16.34
C ASP A 359 -19.39 -6.25 15.11
N MET A 360 -20.23 -7.02 14.41
CA MET A 360 -20.99 -6.54 13.26
C MET A 360 -22.09 -5.53 13.69
N SER A 361 -22.78 -5.77 14.82
CA SER A 361 -23.78 -4.83 15.33
C SER A 361 -23.15 -3.48 15.73
N LYS A 362 -21.91 -3.49 16.25
CA LYS A 362 -21.13 -2.26 16.53
C LYS A 362 -20.75 -1.54 15.22
N VAL A 363 -20.33 -2.29 14.20
CA VAL A 363 -19.93 -1.77 12.89
C VAL A 363 -21.12 -1.18 12.15
N LEU A 364 -22.25 -1.89 12.11
CA LEU A 364 -23.46 -1.47 11.40
C LEU A 364 -24.34 -0.49 12.20
N ASN A 365 -24.02 -0.29 13.47
CA ASN A 365 -24.79 0.53 14.42
C ASN A 365 -26.27 0.12 14.44
N LYS A 366 -26.52 -1.20 14.43
CA LYS A 366 -27.85 -1.82 14.35
C LYS A 366 -27.87 -3.08 15.21
N GLU A 367 -28.88 -3.19 16.09
CA GLU A 367 -29.08 -4.44 16.84
C GLU A 367 -29.43 -5.57 15.90
N ILE A 368 -28.58 -6.57 15.85
CA ILE A 368 -28.82 -7.83 15.15
C ILE A 368 -29.26 -8.80 16.25
N SER A 369 -30.52 -9.25 16.19
CA SER A 369 -31.12 -10.11 17.21
C SER A 369 -30.30 -11.40 17.38
N GLU A 370 -29.92 -11.67 18.61
CA GLU A 370 -29.24 -12.90 19.04
C GLU A 370 -30.25 -14.04 19.17
N GLU A 371 -30.92 -14.43 18.10
CA GLU A 371 -31.70 -15.68 18.18
C GLU A 371 -30.74 -16.87 18.03
N ASN A 372 -30.37 -17.41 19.17
CA ASN A 372 -29.74 -18.73 19.39
C ASN A 372 -28.57 -19.11 18.46
N VAL A 373 -27.39 -18.50 18.73
CA VAL A 373 -26.18 -18.91 18.02
C VAL A 373 -25.26 -19.68 18.98
N GLN A 374 -25.47 -20.98 19.09
CA GLN A 374 -24.46 -21.91 19.61
C GLN A 374 -23.88 -22.65 18.39
N GLY A 375 -22.68 -22.25 17.95
CA GLY A 375 -22.06 -22.83 16.78
C GLY A 375 -20.89 -23.75 17.10
N GLU A 376 -20.95 -24.98 16.67
CA GLU A 376 -19.78 -25.84 16.49
C GLU A 376 -19.03 -25.46 15.21
N ARG A 377 -17.72 -25.71 15.20
CA ARG A 377 -16.85 -25.48 14.04
C ARG A 377 -17.43 -26.15 12.80
N ALA A 378 -17.51 -25.42 11.71
CA ALA A 378 -17.82 -26.02 10.41
C ALA A 378 -16.74 -27.06 10.07
N THR A 379 -17.11 -28.33 10.11
CA THR A 379 -16.26 -29.43 9.68
C THR A 379 -16.33 -29.59 8.15
N GLY A 380 -16.12 -28.49 7.43
CA GLY A 380 -15.84 -28.55 5.99
C GLY A 380 -14.39 -29.01 5.76
N ASP A 381 -14.16 -29.73 4.70
CA ASP A 381 -12.84 -30.18 4.25
C ASP A 381 -11.80 -29.07 4.35
N THR A 382 -10.86 -29.20 5.29
CA THR A 382 -9.80 -28.23 5.55
C THR A 382 -8.60 -28.45 4.60
N TRP A 383 -8.82 -28.21 3.30
CA TRP A 383 -7.72 -28.27 2.34
C TRP A 383 -6.79 -27.05 2.47
N GLY A 384 -5.49 -27.28 2.44
CA GLY A 384 -4.45 -26.26 2.55
C GLY A 384 -3.99 -25.74 1.19
N LEU A 385 -3.07 -24.76 1.23
CA LEU A 385 -2.50 -24.10 0.05
C LEU A 385 -1.88 -25.08 -0.97
N PHE A 386 -1.24 -26.12 -0.48
CA PHE A 386 -0.54 -27.13 -1.33
C PHE A 386 -1.43 -28.35 -1.67
N SER A 387 -2.71 -28.31 -1.33
CA SER A 387 -3.63 -29.42 -1.64
C SER A 387 -3.97 -29.47 -3.13
N ARG A 388 -4.25 -30.66 -3.64
CA ARG A 388 -4.70 -30.84 -5.02
C ARG A 388 -6.02 -30.09 -5.30
N GLN A 389 -6.90 -29.98 -4.31
CA GLN A 389 -8.16 -29.23 -4.38
C GLN A 389 -7.93 -27.74 -4.59
N PHE A 390 -7.01 -27.13 -3.82
CA PHE A 390 -6.64 -25.72 -3.99
C PHE A 390 -6.08 -25.48 -5.41
N MET A 391 -5.15 -26.34 -5.84
CA MET A 391 -4.49 -26.17 -7.16
C MET A 391 -5.51 -26.29 -8.31
N LYS A 392 -6.48 -27.19 -8.21
CA LYS A 392 -7.55 -27.34 -9.20
C LYS A 392 -8.48 -26.11 -9.25
N ARG A 393 -8.87 -25.57 -8.08
CA ARG A 393 -9.84 -24.47 -7.97
C ARG A 393 -9.21 -23.08 -8.16
N HIS A 394 -8.03 -22.86 -7.60
CA HIS A 394 -7.39 -21.54 -7.47
C HIS A 394 -5.98 -21.46 -8.06
N GLY A 395 -5.41 -22.52 -8.58
CA GLY A 395 -4.05 -22.54 -9.14
C GLY A 395 -3.88 -21.53 -10.27
N VAL A 396 -4.80 -21.49 -11.22
CA VAL A 396 -4.79 -20.53 -12.36
C VAL A 396 -4.97 -19.09 -11.84
N HIS A 397 -5.85 -18.90 -10.86
CA HIS A 397 -6.07 -17.58 -10.25
C HIS A 397 -4.79 -17.06 -9.56
N LEU A 398 -4.09 -17.94 -8.84
CA LEU A 398 -2.83 -17.58 -8.17
C LEU A 398 -1.73 -17.29 -9.21
N LEU A 399 -1.62 -18.10 -10.27
CA LEU A 399 -0.71 -17.84 -11.39
C LEU A 399 -1.00 -16.48 -12.03
N ALA A 400 -2.27 -16.19 -12.31
CA ALA A 400 -2.70 -14.92 -12.91
C ALA A 400 -2.30 -13.71 -12.04
N THR A 401 -2.64 -13.75 -10.74
CA THR A 401 -2.36 -12.63 -9.82
C THR A 401 -0.86 -12.44 -9.57
N THR A 402 -0.10 -13.52 -9.41
CA THR A 402 1.36 -13.47 -9.23
C THR A 402 2.06 -12.92 -10.48
N SER A 403 1.71 -13.44 -11.68
CA SER A 403 2.34 -13.04 -12.95
C SER A 403 2.05 -11.59 -13.29
N THR A 404 0.79 -11.15 -13.19
CA THR A 404 0.41 -9.77 -13.52
C THR A 404 1.04 -8.76 -12.57
N TRP A 405 1.09 -9.06 -11.26
CA TRP A 405 1.73 -8.18 -10.30
C TRP A 405 3.26 -8.13 -10.48
N PHE A 406 3.90 -9.28 -10.74
CA PHE A 406 5.33 -9.37 -11.04
C PHE A 406 5.68 -8.47 -12.25
N LEU A 407 4.98 -8.65 -13.37
CA LEU A 407 5.25 -7.93 -14.62
C LEU A 407 4.99 -6.42 -14.47
N LEU A 408 3.93 -6.05 -13.75
CA LEU A 408 3.66 -4.65 -13.42
C LEU A 408 4.82 -4.04 -12.64
N ASP A 409 5.23 -4.70 -11.54
CA ASP A 409 6.22 -4.13 -10.62
C ASP A 409 7.61 -4.03 -11.26
N VAL A 410 7.99 -4.92 -12.18
CA VAL A 410 9.20 -4.75 -13.01
C VAL A 410 9.17 -3.38 -13.72
N ALA A 411 8.08 -3.07 -14.42
CA ALA A 411 7.96 -1.82 -15.16
C ALA A 411 7.78 -0.59 -14.23
N PHE A 412 6.92 -0.69 -13.24
CA PHE A 412 6.53 0.41 -12.35
C PHE A 412 7.71 0.88 -11.48
N TYR A 413 8.43 -0.05 -10.84
CA TYR A 413 9.55 0.30 -9.95
C TYR A 413 10.80 0.73 -10.74
N SER A 414 11.04 0.17 -11.94
CA SER A 414 12.08 0.65 -12.84
C SER A 414 11.93 2.14 -13.14
N GLN A 415 10.70 2.56 -13.43
CA GLN A 415 10.41 3.96 -13.75
C GLN A 415 10.44 4.85 -12.50
N ASN A 416 9.78 4.44 -11.40
CA ASN A 416 9.63 5.27 -10.20
C ASN A 416 10.96 5.56 -9.49
N LEU A 417 11.79 4.55 -9.28
CA LEU A 417 13.04 4.69 -8.51
C LEU A 417 14.12 5.47 -9.28
N PHE A 418 14.04 5.48 -10.61
CA PHE A 418 15.06 6.09 -11.46
C PHE A 418 14.54 7.29 -12.27
N GLN A 419 13.42 7.89 -11.87
CA GLN A 419 12.86 9.11 -12.48
C GLN A 419 13.91 10.22 -12.57
N LYS A 420 14.67 10.46 -11.50
CA LYS A 420 15.72 11.48 -11.43
C LYS A 420 16.81 11.29 -12.51
N ASP A 421 17.19 10.03 -12.74
CA ASP A 421 18.23 9.69 -13.72
C ASP A 421 17.69 9.85 -15.15
N ILE A 422 16.44 9.43 -15.37
CA ILE A 422 15.73 9.62 -16.65
C ILE A 422 15.63 11.13 -16.98
N PHE A 423 15.17 11.95 -16.01
CA PHE A 423 14.94 13.39 -16.19
C PHE A 423 16.25 14.16 -16.40
N THR A 424 17.34 13.73 -15.76
CA THR A 424 18.68 14.30 -16.00
C THR A 424 19.17 13.95 -17.41
N LYS A 425 18.99 12.69 -17.82
CA LYS A 425 19.45 12.17 -19.12
C LYS A 425 18.74 12.84 -20.30
N ILE A 426 17.45 13.17 -20.17
CA ILE A 426 16.70 13.88 -21.22
C ILE A 426 16.88 15.41 -21.17
N GLY A 427 17.64 15.93 -20.17
CA GLY A 427 17.93 17.36 -20.04
C GLY A 427 16.82 18.19 -19.37
N TRP A 428 15.80 17.55 -18.78
CA TRP A 428 14.75 18.26 -18.05
C TRP A 428 15.27 18.82 -16.72
N ILE A 429 16.19 18.09 -16.05
CA ILE A 429 16.94 18.58 -14.90
C ILE A 429 18.34 18.99 -15.40
N PRO A 430 18.80 20.22 -15.09
CA PRO A 430 20.14 20.66 -15.50
C PRO A 430 21.25 19.76 -14.94
N PRO A 431 22.46 19.80 -15.54
CA PRO A 431 23.59 19.01 -15.07
C PRO A 431 23.94 19.33 -13.60
N ALA A 432 24.26 18.31 -12.83
CA ALA A 432 24.56 18.41 -11.39
C ALA A 432 25.71 19.42 -11.07
N LYS A 433 26.67 19.58 -11.98
CA LYS A 433 27.78 20.56 -11.86
C LYS A 433 27.31 22.02 -11.75
N THR A 434 26.15 22.35 -12.34
CA THR A 434 25.64 23.73 -12.40
C THR A 434 24.87 24.12 -11.14
N MET A 435 24.75 23.22 -10.17
CA MET A 435 23.90 23.39 -8.99
C MET A 435 24.63 22.98 -7.71
N ASN A 436 24.22 23.55 -6.58
CA ASN A 436 24.59 23.00 -5.27
C ASN A 436 23.72 21.76 -4.93
N ALA A 437 24.08 21.05 -3.88
CA ALA A 437 23.46 19.77 -3.51
C ALA A 437 21.95 19.92 -3.18
N LEU A 438 21.58 20.99 -2.48
CA LEU A 438 20.18 21.22 -2.08
C LEU A 438 19.31 21.70 -3.25
N GLU A 439 19.89 22.48 -4.18
CA GLU A 439 19.18 22.89 -5.40
C GLU A 439 18.89 21.69 -6.31
N GLU A 440 19.85 20.78 -6.45
CA GLU A 440 19.65 19.53 -7.21
C GLU A 440 18.50 18.72 -6.60
N LEU A 441 18.51 18.53 -5.28
CA LEU A 441 17.44 17.84 -4.55
C LEU A 441 16.07 18.50 -4.79
N TYR A 442 16.01 19.83 -4.67
CA TYR A 442 14.80 20.62 -4.92
C TYR A 442 14.24 20.40 -6.33
N ARG A 443 15.12 20.45 -7.37
CA ARG A 443 14.69 20.29 -8.77
C ARG A 443 14.20 18.87 -9.08
N ILE A 444 14.86 17.85 -8.50
CA ILE A 444 14.43 16.44 -8.59
C ILE A 444 13.02 16.30 -7.97
N ALA A 445 12.84 16.78 -6.75
CA ALA A 445 11.57 16.68 -6.03
C ALA A 445 10.43 17.40 -6.79
N ARG A 446 10.72 18.60 -7.35
CA ARG A 446 9.75 19.35 -8.15
C ARG A 446 9.32 18.59 -9.41
N ALA A 447 10.28 17.99 -10.12
CA ALA A 447 9.98 17.19 -11.32
C ALA A 447 9.13 15.96 -10.99
N GLN A 448 9.48 15.24 -9.92
CA GLN A 448 8.71 14.08 -9.45
C GLN A 448 7.32 14.48 -8.94
N ALA A 449 7.19 15.63 -8.25
CA ALA A 449 5.90 16.17 -7.80
C ALA A 449 4.95 16.42 -8.97
N LEU A 450 5.46 16.95 -10.09
CA LEU A 450 4.63 17.19 -11.30
C LEU A 450 4.11 15.87 -11.89
N ILE A 451 4.95 14.85 -11.97
CA ILE A 451 4.53 13.51 -12.45
C ILE A 451 3.48 12.90 -11.49
N ALA A 452 3.74 13.01 -10.18
CA ALA A 452 2.81 12.46 -9.17
C ALA A 452 1.46 13.20 -9.23
N LEU A 453 1.47 14.52 -9.32
CA LEU A 453 0.26 15.36 -9.35
C LEU A 453 -0.56 15.17 -10.64
N CYS A 454 0.10 15.08 -11.81
CA CYS A 454 -0.58 15.03 -13.11
C CYS A 454 -0.86 13.60 -13.61
N GLY A 455 -0.07 12.62 -13.17
CA GLY A 455 -0.22 11.22 -13.62
C GLY A 455 -0.66 10.29 -12.49
N THR A 456 0.17 10.14 -11.46
CA THR A 456 0.00 9.11 -10.42
C THR A 456 -1.30 9.29 -9.62
N VAL A 457 -1.50 10.45 -9.00
CA VAL A 457 -2.67 10.72 -8.16
C VAL A 457 -3.97 10.65 -8.97
N PRO A 458 -4.11 11.35 -10.12
CA PRO A 458 -5.34 11.21 -10.91
C PRO A 458 -5.62 9.77 -11.35
N GLY A 459 -4.60 9.02 -11.79
CA GLY A 459 -4.78 7.62 -12.21
C GLY A 459 -5.42 6.76 -11.13
N TYR A 460 -4.95 6.85 -9.90
CA TYR A 460 -5.55 6.15 -8.75
C TYR A 460 -7.02 6.54 -8.55
N TRP A 461 -7.33 7.84 -8.59
CA TRP A 461 -8.70 8.30 -8.31
C TRP A 461 -9.67 7.96 -9.46
N PHE A 462 -9.17 7.85 -10.70
CA PHE A 462 -9.95 7.28 -11.80
C PHE A 462 -10.29 5.81 -11.53
N THR A 463 -9.35 5.02 -11.00
CA THR A 463 -9.68 3.64 -10.57
C THR A 463 -10.76 3.65 -9.49
N VAL A 464 -10.63 4.47 -8.44
CA VAL A 464 -11.64 4.58 -7.37
C VAL A 464 -13.03 4.85 -7.95
N ALA A 465 -13.11 5.79 -8.91
CA ALA A 465 -14.39 6.19 -9.54
C ALA A 465 -15.00 5.09 -10.41
N PHE A 466 -14.17 4.30 -11.12
CA PHE A 466 -14.65 3.45 -12.20
C PHE A 466 -14.56 1.95 -11.94
N ILE A 467 -13.88 1.49 -10.88
CA ILE A 467 -13.60 0.05 -10.63
C ILE A 467 -14.88 -0.80 -10.48
N ASP A 468 -15.91 -0.27 -9.84
CA ASP A 468 -17.20 -0.95 -9.67
C ASP A 468 -18.17 -0.68 -10.84
N ILE A 469 -17.80 0.21 -11.79
CA ILE A 469 -18.56 0.51 -13.01
C ILE A 469 -18.02 -0.32 -14.18
N ILE A 470 -16.72 -0.28 -14.44
CA ILE A 470 -16.05 -0.96 -15.56
C ILE A 470 -15.74 -2.42 -15.21
N GLY A 471 -15.19 -2.67 -14.02
CA GLY A 471 -14.73 -3.99 -13.57
C GLY A 471 -13.22 -4.10 -13.52
N ARG A 472 -12.73 -5.10 -12.76
CA ARG A 472 -11.29 -5.27 -12.48
C ARG A 472 -10.55 -5.75 -13.71
N PHE A 473 -11.11 -6.71 -14.41
CA PHE A 473 -10.54 -7.31 -15.63
C PHE A 473 -10.30 -6.24 -16.71
N TRP A 474 -11.35 -5.46 -17.04
CA TRP A 474 -11.28 -4.48 -18.13
C TRP A 474 -10.34 -3.31 -17.81
N ILE A 475 -10.30 -2.85 -16.54
CA ILE A 475 -9.38 -1.78 -16.11
C ILE A 475 -7.94 -2.29 -16.18
N GLN A 476 -7.66 -3.53 -15.75
CA GLN A 476 -6.33 -4.12 -15.82
C GLN A 476 -5.84 -4.26 -17.27
N LEU A 477 -6.70 -4.80 -18.12
CA LEU A 477 -6.42 -5.01 -19.55
C LEU A 477 -6.13 -3.67 -20.26
N MET A 478 -7.00 -2.68 -20.05
CA MET A 478 -6.85 -1.32 -20.57
C MET A 478 -5.54 -0.69 -20.10
N GLY A 479 -5.24 -0.78 -18.79
CA GLY A 479 -4.04 -0.19 -18.21
C GLY A 479 -2.76 -0.76 -18.83
N PHE A 480 -2.61 -2.08 -18.90
CA PHE A 480 -1.45 -2.72 -19.54
C PHE A 480 -1.33 -2.36 -21.02
N THR A 481 -2.47 -2.30 -21.73
CA THR A 481 -2.50 -1.89 -23.16
C THR A 481 -1.95 -0.47 -23.32
N MET A 482 -2.49 0.47 -22.54
CA MET A 482 -2.08 1.87 -22.64
C MET A 482 -0.64 2.10 -22.19
N MET A 483 -0.18 1.41 -21.11
CA MET A 483 1.22 1.44 -20.70
C MET A 483 2.15 0.96 -21.83
N THR A 484 1.78 -0.12 -22.50
CA THR A 484 2.55 -0.65 -23.65
C THR A 484 2.62 0.39 -24.78
N ILE A 485 1.46 0.97 -25.15
CA ILE A 485 1.36 1.98 -26.23
C ILE A 485 2.22 3.21 -25.89
N PHE A 486 2.07 3.79 -24.69
CA PHE A 486 2.82 5.00 -24.33
C PHE A 486 4.31 4.74 -24.17
N MET A 487 4.69 3.55 -23.65
CA MET A 487 6.10 3.17 -23.55
C MET A 487 6.74 3.05 -24.96
N LEU A 488 6.03 2.45 -25.92
CA LEU A 488 6.47 2.37 -27.31
C LEU A 488 6.49 3.77 -27.96
N ALA A 489 5.51 4.63 -27.67
CA ALA A 489 5.46 6.01 -28.15
C ALA A 489 6.63 6.86 -27.65
N ILE A 490 7.25 6.48 -26.51
CA ILE A 490 8.50 7.09 -26.03
C ILE A 490 9.71 6.41 -26.68
N ALA A 491 9.75 5.09 -26.72
CA ALA A 491 10.93 4.31 -27.13
C ALA A 491 11.24 4.44 -28.63
N ILE A 492 10.20 4.47 -29.49
CA ILE A 492 10.37 4.53 -30.95
C ILE A 492 11.01 5.87 -31.37
N PRO A 493 10.42 7.04 -31.05
CA PRO A 493 11.04 8.33 -31.39
C PRO A 493 11.99 8.85 -30.29
N TYR A 494 12.64 7.98 -29.53
CA TYR A 494 13.46 8.36 -28.37
C TYR A 494 14.48 9.46 -28.70
N ASP A 495 15.26 9.25 -29.80
CA ASP A 495 16.32 10.18 -30.23
C ASP A 495 15.78 11.56 -30.65
N TYR A 496 14.51 11.65 -31.05
CA TYR A 496 13.82 12.91 -31.32
C TYR A 496 13.36 13.59 -30.04
N LEU A 497 12.76 12.80 -29.11
CA LEU A 497 12.17 13.31 -27.87
C LEU A 497 13.21 13.84 -26.86
N VAL A 498 14.47 13.37 -26.93
CA VAL A 498 15.54 13.82 -26.02
C VAL A 498 16.30 15.05 -26.55
N LYS A 499 15.98 15.54 -27.76
CA LYS A 499 16.61 16.77 -28.30
C LYS A 499 16.21 18.00 -27.48
N PRO A 500 17.09 18.99 -27.36
CA PRO A 500 16.74 20.26 -26.70
C PRO A 500 15.45 20.86 -27.28
N GLY A 501 14.51 21.21 -26.43
CA GLY A 501 13.21 21.77 -26.81
C GLY A 501 12.10 20.74 -27.02
N HIS A 502 12.39 19.45 -27.11
CA HIS A 502 11.39 18.39 -27.37
C HIS A 502 11.08 17.53 -26.14
N HIS A 503 11.82 17.70 -25.04
CA HIS A 503 11.66 16.88 -23.82
C HIS A 503 10.25 16.98 -23.17
N THR A 504 9.47 18.04 -23.47
CA THR A 504 8.07 18.17 -22.99
C THR A 504 7.21 16.98 -23.47
N GLY A 505 7.37 16.59 -24.75
CA GLY A 505 6.68 15.42 -25.31
C GLY A 505 7.01 14.13 -24.54
N PHE A 506 8.29 13.94 -24.22
CA PHE A 506 8.76 12.81 -23.41
C PHE A 506 8.05 12.82 -22.04
N VAL A 507 8.08 13.95 -21.33
CA VAL A 507 7.53 14.10 -19.97
C VAL A 507 6.02 13.83 -19.96
N VAL A 508 5.29 14.32 -20.95
CA VAL A 508 3.82 14.11 -21.06
C VAL A 508 3.52 12.61 -21.28
N LEU A 509 4.18 11.99 -22.26
CA LEU A 509 3.99 10.55 -22.55
C LEU A 509 4.37 9.70 -21.32
N TYR A 510 5.47 10.07 -20.67
CA TYR A 510 5.96 9.40 -19.45
C TYR A 510 4.94 9.55 -18.30
N GLY A 511 4.36 10.74 -18.11
CA GLY A 511 3.28 10.97 -17.14
C GLY A 511 2.05 10.12 -17.43
N LEU A 512 1.73 9.92 -18.72
CA LEU A 512 0.61 9.05 -19.14
C LEU A 512 0.87 7.58 -18.84
N THR A 513 2.13 7.09 -18.87
CA THR A 513 2.42 5.72 -18.42
C THR A 513 2.06 5.55 -16.94
N PHE A 514 2.37 6.55 -16.09
CA PHE A 514 1.99 6.53 -14.66
C PHE A 514 0.48 6.65 -14.45
N PHE A 515 -0.18 7.49 -15.24
CA PHE A 515 -1.65 7.60 -15.18
C PHE A 515 -2.30 6.23 -15.42
N PHE A 516 -1.95 5.57 -16.51
CA PHE A 516 -2.56 4.30 -16.89
C PHE A 516 -2.03 3.10 -16.08
N ALA A 517 -0.85 3.19 -15.49
CA ALA A 517 -0.40 2.21 -14.49
C ALA A 517 -1.36 2.22 -13.29
N ASN A 518 -1.75 3.40 -12.80
CA ASN A 518 -2.57 3.58 -11.61
C ASN A 518 -4.07 3.53 -11.90
N PHE A 519 -4.51 4.01 -13.08
CA PHE A 519 -5.85 3.69 -13.65
C PHE A 519 -5.77 2.36 -14.42
N GLY A 520 -5.26 1.34 -13.74
CA GLY A 520 -4.98 0.08 -14.41
C GLY A 520 -4.42 -0.97 -13.46
N PRO A 521 -3.36 -1.66 -13.92
CA PRO A 521 -2.86 -2.84 -13.20
C PRO A 521 -2.35 -2.55 -11.79
N ASN A 522 -1.78 -1.37 -11.50
CA ASN A 522 -1.26 -1.09 -10.15
C ASN A 522 -2.34 -1.17 -9.07
N SER A 523 -3.57 -0.76 -9.40
CA SER A 523 -4.73 -0.88 -8.49
C SER A 523 -5.34 -2.28 -8.52
N THR A 524 -5.53 -2.85 -9.72
CA THR A 524 -6.27 -4.12 -9.87
C THR A 524 -5.48 -5.33 -9.36
N THR A 525 -4.15 -5.34 -9.50
CA THR A 525 -3.29 -6.42 -8.95
C THR A 525 -3.36 -6.48 -7.43
N PHE A 526 -3.65 -5.36 -6.77
CA PHE A 526 -3.90 -5.28 -5.32
C PHE A 526 -5.33 -5.74 -4.97
N ILE A 527 -6.33 -5.32 -5.76
CA ILE A 527 -7.76 -5.56 -5.48
C ILE A 527 -8.14 -7.03 -5.72
N VAL A 528 -7.75 -7.59 -6.86
CA VAL A 528 -8.21 -8.92 -7.31
C VAL A 528 -7.87 -10.02 -6.31
N PRO A 529 -6.62 -10.19 -5.84
CA PRO A 529 -6.33 -11.28 -4.90
C PRO A 529 -7.03 -11.12 -3.54
N ALA A 530 -7.44 -9.91 -3.15
CA ALA A 530 -8.24 -9.69 -1.94
C ALA A 530 -9.70 -10.16 -2.11
N GLU A 531 -10.17 -10.33 -3.36
CA GLU A 531 -11.56 -10.69 -3.66
C GLU A 531 -11.77 -12.16 -4.02
N ILE A 532 -10.79 -12.83 -4.65
CA ILE A 532 -11.02 -14.14 -5.30
C ILE A 532 -10.61 -15.35 -4.46
N PHE A 533 -9.80 -15.17 -3.41
CA PHE A 533 -9.30 -16.31 -2.63
C PHE A 533 -10.17 -16.58 -1.39
N PRO A 534 -10.21 -17.86 -0.94
CA PRO A 534 -11.02 -18.27 0.22
C PRO A 534 -10.55 -17.58 1.51
N ALA A 535 -11.48 -17.31 2.43
CA ALA A 535 -11.26 -16.52 3.65
C ALA A 535 -10.07 -17.02 4.49
N ARG A 536 -9.91 -18.34 4.58
CA ARG A 536 -8.84 -19.00 5.37
C ARG A 536 -7.43 -18.87 4.76
N LEU A 537 -7.32 -18.57 3.46
CA LEU A 537 -6.05 -18.42 2.73
C LEU A 537 -5.93 -17.07 2.03
N ARG A 538 -6.89 -16.15 2.25
CA ARG A 538 -6.99 -14.87 1.54
C ARG A 538 -5.75 -13.99 1.76
N SER A 539 -5.38 -13.80 3.02
CA SER A 539 -4.19 -12.99 3.36
C SER A 539 -2.90 -13.67 2.87
N THR A 540 -2.82 -14.99 2.98
CA THR A 540 -1.67 -15.79 2.47
C THR A 540 -1.54 -15.66 0.95
N CYS A 541 -2.63 -15.89 0.19
CA CYS A 541 -2.60 -15.81 -1.29
C CYS A 541 -2.33 -14.38 -1.77
N HIS A 542 -2.92 -13.38 -1.09
CA HIS A 542 -2.62 -11.97 -1.35
C HIS A 542 -1.14 -11.68 -1.09
N GLY A 543 -0.60 -12.15 0.03
CA GLY A 543 0.81 -12.02 0.40
C GLY A 543 1.74 -12.64 -0.64
N ILE A 544 1.43 -13.83 -1.14
CA ILE A 544 2.19 -14.51 -2.21
C ILE A 544 2.14 -13.68 -3.50
N SER A 545 0.96 -13.20 -3.89
CA SER A 545 0.78 -12.38 -5.10
C SER A 545 1.60 -11.09 -5.00
N ALA A 546 1.52 -10.40 -3.86
CA ALA A 546 2.26 -9.17 -3.59
C ALA A 546 3.77 -9.41 -3.50
N ALA A 547 4.21 -10.51 -2.87
CA ALA A 547 5.63 -10.86 -2.75
C ALA A 547 6.26 -11.15 -4.14
N THR A 548 5.51 -11.80 -5.04
CA THR A 548 5.98 -11.97 -6.42
C THR A 548 6.06 -10.62 -7.14
N GLY A 549 5.11 -9.69 -6.88
CA GLY A 549 5.23 -8.31 -7.32
C GLY A 549 6.53 -7.66 -6.84
N LYS A 550 6.84 -7.79 -5.53
CA LYS A 550 8.10 -7.23 -4.98
C LYS A 550 9.36 -7.91 -5.53
N ALA A 551 9.29 -9.18 -5.93
CA ALA A 551 10.38 -9.81 -6.69
C ALA A 551 10.58 -9.10 -8.04
N GLY A 552 9.50 -8.75 -8.73
CA GLY A 552 9.53 -7.91 -9.94
C GLY A 552 10.12 -6.52 -9.66
N ALA A 553 9.70 -5.89 -8.56
CA ALA A 553 10.22 -4.58 -8.13
C ALA A 553 11.74 -4.61 -7.87
N ILE A 554 12.23 -5.69 -7.24
CA ILE A 554 13.66 -5.91 -6.98
C ILE A 554 14.42 -6.02 -8.32
N ILE A 555 13.90 -6.81 -9.26
CA ILE A 555 14.47 -6.95 -10.61
C ILE A 555 14.47 -5.57 -11.31
N GLY A 556 13.38 -4.80 -11.19
CA GLY A 556 13.29 -3.44 -11.72
C GLY A 556 14.33 -2.51 -11.09
N ALA A 557 14.46 -2.54 -9.75
CA ALA A 557 15.37 -1.68 -9.00
C ALA A 557 16.86 -1.96 -9.31
N PHE A 558 17.24 -3.23 -9.37
CA PHE A 558 18.62 -3.61 -9.66
C PHE A 558 18.89 -3.66 -11.17
N GLY A 559 17.97 -4.27 -11.92
CA GLY A 559 18.15 -4.52 -13.36
C GLY A 559 18.15 -3.24 -14.20
N PHE A 560 17.18 -2.35 -13.99
CA PHE A 560 17.05 -1.12 -14.80
C PHE A 560 18.27 -0.20 -14.61
N LEU A 561 18.79 -0.11 -13.39
CA LEU A 561 19.96 0.73 -13.09
C LEU A 561 21.16 0.37 -13.97
N TYR A 562 21.40 -0.93 -14.19
CA TYR A 562 22.48 -1.41 -15.05
C TYR A 562 22.07 -1.42 -16.53
N ALA A 563 20.85 -1.84 -16.83
CA ALA A 563 20.37 -1.94 -18.23
C ALA A 563 20.34 -0.59 -18.94
N SER A 564 19.97 0.50 -18.24
CA SER A 564 19.85 1.84 -18.81
C SER A 564 21.21 2.52 -19.13
N GLN A 565 22.34 1.94 -18.67
CA GLN A 565 23.67 2.50 -18.93
C GLN A 565 24.01 2.46 -20.42
N ASP A 566 24.74 3.48 -20.86
CA ASP A 566 25.18 3.59 -22.25
C ASP A 566 26.15 2.45 -22.63
N GLN A 567 26.03 1.95 -23.85
CA GLN A 567 26.90 0.88 -24.35
C GLN A 567 28.36 1.33 -24.52
N LYS A 568 28.56 2.60 -24.91
CA LYS A 568 29.90 3.14 -25.21
C LYS A 568 30.50 3.87 -24.01
N LYS A 569 29.68 4.63 -23.27
CA LYS A 569 30.13 5.50 -22.17
C LYS A 569 29.23 5.29 -20.95
N PRO A 570 29.37 4.16 -20.24
CA PRO A 570 28.65 3.99 -18.97
C PRO A 570 29.16 4.99 -17.92
N GLU A 571 28.32 5.30 -16.95
CA GLU A 571 28.73 6.13 -15.80
C GLU A 571 29.85 5.42 -15.03
N THR A 572 30.71 6.19 -14.37
CA THR A 572 31.86 5.67 -13.61
C THR A 572 31.37 4.63 -12.57
N GLY A 573 31.94 3.45 -12.63
CA GLY A 573 31.62 2.34 -11.72
C GLY A 573 30.48 1.44 -12.21
N TYR A 574 29.89 1.72 -13.37
CA TYR A 574 28.85 0.86 -13.97
C TYR A 574 29.39 0.06 -15.14
N SER A 575 28.88 -1.16 -15.29
CA SER A 575 29.09 -1.97 -16.48
C SER A 575 28.33 -1.40 -17.69
N ARG A 576 28.72 -1.80 -18.90
CA ARG A 576 28.01 -1.44 -20.12
C ARG A 576 26.60 -2.01 -20.12
N GLY A 577 25.61 -1.17 -20.35
CA GLY A 577 24.20 -1.55 -20.45
C GLY A 577 23.72 -1.65 -21.89
N ILE A 578 22.39 -1.75 -22.05
CA ILE A 578 21.74 -1.77 -23.38
C ILE A 578 21.30 -0.36 -23.82
N GLY A 579 21.43 0.61 -22.93
CA GLY A 579 21.02 1.99 -23.16
C GLY A 579 19.56 2.26 -22.80
N MET A 580 19.26 3.52 -22.48
CA MET A 580 17.93 3.95 -22.02
C MET A 580 16.82 3.59 -23.02
N ARG A 581 17.04 3.84 -24.31
CA ARG A 581 16.07 3.51 -25.37
C ARG A 581 15.68 2.03 -25.37
N ASN A 582 16.69 1.14 -25.35
CA ASN A 582 16.45 -0.31 -25.37
C ASN A 582 15.83 -0.80 -24.04
N ALA A 583 16.20 -0.19 -22.92
CA ALA A 583 15.58 -0.47 -21.62
C ALA A 583 14.07 -0.15 -21.66
N LEU A 584 13.67 0.95 -22.31
CA LEU A 584 12.23 1.30 -22.48
C LEU A 584 11.50 0.27 -23.36
N PHE A 585 12.14 -0.27 -24.41
CA PHE A 585 11.56 -1.37 -25.20
C PHE A 585 11.35 -2.63 -24.34
N VAL A 586 12.31 -2.97 -23.47
CA VAL A 586 12.17 -4.11 -22.54
C VAL A 586 10.96 -3.89 -21.61
N LEU A 587 10.80 -2.67 -21.07
CA LEU A 587 9.64 -2.36 -20.21
C LEU A 587 8.32 -2.41 -21.00
N ALA A 588 8.30 -1.99 -22.24
CA ALA A 588 7.12 -2.12 -23.11
C ALA A 588 6.76 -3.60 -23.32
N GLY A 589 7.77 -4.45 -23.57
CA GLY A 589 7.60 -5.91 -23.69
C GLY A 589 7.07 -6.53 -22.39
N THR A 590 7.58 -6.08 -21.25
CA THR A 590 7.10 -6.52 -19.91
C THR A 590 5.62 -6.18 -19.72
N ASN A 591 5.21 -4.96 -20.07
CA ASN A 591 3.81 -4.53 -20.01
C ASN A 591 2.93 -5.35 -20.96
N PHE A 592 3.41 -5.65 -22.15
CA PHE A 592 2.70 -6.49 -23.13
C PHE A 592 2.49 -7.93 -22.60
N LEU A 593 3.51 -8.50 -21.93
CA LEU A 593 3.35 -9.80 -21.26
C LEU A 593 2.31 -9.71 -20.12
N GLY A 594 2.29 -8.59 -19.39
CA GLY A 594 1.27 -8.32 -18.36
C GLY A 594 -0.14 -8.32 -18.94
N LEU A 595 -0.30 -7.74 -20.15
CA LEU A 595 -1.56 -7.77 -20.88
C LEU A 595 -2.00 -9.22 -21.17
N LEU A 596 -1.09 -10.08 -21.64
CA LEU A 596 -1.39 -11.49 -21.96
C LEU A 596 -1.79 -12.28 -20.70
N PHE A 597 -1.04 -12.13 -19.61
CA PHE A 597 -1.38 -12.79 -18.34
C PHE A 597 -2.68 -12.26 -17.71
N SER A 598 -3.07 -11.01 -18.02
CA SER A 598 -4.35 -10.45 -17.55
C SER A 598 -5.56 -11.20 -18.09
N LEU A 599 -5.42 -11.88 -19.25
CA LEU A 599 -6.50 -12.71 -19.81
C LEU A 599 -6.88 -13.89 -18.89
N LEU A 600 -6.00 -14.28 -17.98
CA LEU A 600 -6.26 -15.35 -16.99
C LEU A 600 -6.93 -14.82 -15.72
N VAL A 601 -7.05 -13.49 -15.54
CA VAL A 601 -7.60 -12.87 -14.33
C VAL A 601 -9.14 -12.93 -14.39
N PRO A 602 -9.81 -13.48 -13.36
CA PRO A 602 -11.28 -13.53 -13.37
C PRO A 602 -11.91 -12.18 -13.03
N GLU A 603 -13.08 -11.88 -13.60
CA GLU A 603 -13.85 -10.69 -13.22
C GLU A 603 -14.60 -10.95 -11.90
N SER A 604 -14.36 -10.11 -10.91
CA SER A 604 -14.94 -10.21 -9.57
C SER A 604 -16.04 -9.18 -9.29
N LYS A 605 -16.30 -8.27 -10.22
CA LYS A 605 -17.29 -7.19 -10.08
C LYS A 605 -18.68 -7.75 -9.75
N GLY A 606 -19.28 -7.25 -8.65
CA GLY A 606 -20.65 -7.56 -8.26
C GLY A 606 -20.88 -8.94 -7.64
N LYS A 607 -19.83 -9.76 -7.53
CA LYS A 607 -19.93 -11.11 -6.93
C LYS A 607 -19.59 -11.07 -5.45
N SER A 608 -20.18 -11.97 -4.64
CA SER A 608 -19.79 -12.09 -3.23
C SER A 608 -18.43 -12.79 -3.11
N LEU A 609 -17.76 -12.63 -1.96
CA LEU A 609 -16.47 -13.30 -1.70
C LEU A 609 -16.65 -14.82 -1.68
N GLU A 610 -17.79 -15.26 -1.18
CA GLU A 610 -18.14 -16.68 -1.03
C GLU A 610 -18.43 -17.31 -2.41
N GLU A 611 -19.09 -16.58 -3.32
CA GLU A 611 -19.30 -17.00 -4.72
C GLU A 611 -17.99 -17.19 -5.46
N LEU A 612 -17.04 -16.27 -5.25
CA LEU A 612 -15.73 -16.27 -5.93
C LEU A 612 -14.82 -17.37 -5.40
N SER A 613 -14.83 -17.58 -4.08
CA SER A 613 -13.95 -18.56 -3.43
C SER A 613 -14.46 -20.01 -3.55
N LYS A 614 -15.76 -20.21 -3.87
CA LYS A 614 -16.40 -21.53 -3.98
C LYS A 614 -16.20 -22.39 -2.72
N GLU A 615 -16.11 -21.75 -1.54
CA GLU A 615 -15.88 -22.45 -0.27
C GLU A 615 -17.04 -23.39 0.12
N ASN A 616 -18.25 -23.08 -0.34
CA ASN A 616 -19.49 -23.77 0.05
C ASN A 616 -20.02 -24.75 -1.01
N VAL A 617 -19.28 -24.99 -2.09
CA VAL A 617 -19.68 -25.90 -3.16
C VAL A 617 -19.02 -27.26 -2.90
N GLY A 618 -19.82 -28.28 -2.61
CA GLY A 618 -19.36 -29.68 -2.51
C GLY A 618 -18.79 -30.17 -3.85
N ASP A 619 -17.96 -31.20 -3.79
CA ASP A 619 -17.28 -31.76 -4.98
C ASP A 619 -18.28 -32.34 -6.03
N ASP A 620 -19.51 -32.65 -5.61
CA ASP A 620 -20.52 -33.27 -6.50
C ASP A 620 -21.21 -32.28 -7.47
N ASP A 621 -21.16 -30.97 -7.19
CA ASP A 621 -21.84 -29.96 -8.02
C ASP A 621 -21.01 -29.47 -9.23
N THR A 622 -19.81 -30.04 -9.44
CA THR A 622 -18.92 -29.60 -10.52
C THR A 622 -19.18 -30.24 -11.89
N ILE A 623 -20.22 -31.10 -12.01
CA ILE A 623 -20.48 -31.85 -13.24
C ILE A 623 -21.87 -31.51 -13.85
N ALA A 624 -22.20 -30.23 -13.95
CA ALA A 624 -23.32 -29.85 -14.81
C ALA A 624 -22.83 -28.73 -15.75
N PRO A 625 -22.65 -29.00 -17.05
CA PRO A 625 -22.47 -27.93 -18.01
C PRO A 625 -23.81 -27.20 -18.14
N THR A 626 -23.86 -25.98 -17.65
CA THR A 626 -24.94 -25.06 -18.01
C THR A 626 -24.80 -24.77 -19.51
N GLY A 627 -25.56 -25.48 -20.30
CA GLY A 627 -25.70 -25.20 -21.73
C GLY A 627 -26.46 -23.90 -21.94
N VAL A 628 -26.03 -23.17 -22.97
CA VAL A 628 -26.53 -21.99 -23.66
C VAL A 628 -25.84 -20.71 -23.22
#